data_fd524eb24e63ef18e65c9ab4353d5b77
#
_entry.id   fd524eb24e63ef18e65c9ab4353d5b77
#
_cell.length_a   1.000
_cell.length_b   1.000
_cell.length_c   1.000
_cell.angle_alpha   90.00
_cell.angle_beta   90.00
_cell.angle_gamma   90.00
#
_symmetry.space_group_name_H-M   'P 1'
#
loop_
_entity.id
_entity.type
_entity.pdbx_description
1 polymer ?
#
loop_
_entity_poly.entity_id
_entity_poly.type
_entity_poly.pdbx_seq_one_letter_code
_entity_poly.pdbx_strand_id
1 'polypeptide(L)'
;LGDVYKRQNLSSPVTFFIGENGIGKSTFIEAIAIKCGLNPEGGTQNFNFSTRDSHSNLYKYLNINHFQRKCETKFFLRAESFYNVASEVEKLGVSGYGNNSLHSCSHGEAFMQLIQNRFTGNGLYILDEPEAALSPQRQMSLLCLINDLVKQGSQFIIATHSPILISYRDGEILDLNDNFKRIDYKDTEIYRTYKMYIDNSEMMQHRLFDL
;
A
#
# COMPACT_ATOMS: atom_id res chain seq x y z
N LEU A 1 11.05 26.84 20.42
CA LEU A 1 10.59 26.01 19.30
C LEU A 1 9.91 24.80 19.92
N GLY A 2 8.58 24.86 20.09
CA GLY A 2 7.82 23.76 20.66
C GLY A 2 7.76 22.59 19.66
N ASP A 3 8.09 21.40 20.12
CA ASP A 3 7.94 20.17 19.37
C ASP A 3 6.44 19.96 19.09
N VAL A 4 6.04 20.18 17.85
CA VAL A 4 4.67 19.91 17.41
C VAL A 4 4.56 18.41 17.12
N TYR A 5 4.18 17.62 18.12
CA TYR A 5 3.86 16.22 17.91
C TYR A 5 2.55 16.11 17.12
N LYS A 6 2.63 15.65 15.88
CA LYS A 6 1.44 15.30 15.11
C LYS A 6 0.98 13.90 15.51
N ARG A 7 -0.27 13.80 15.94
CA ARG A 7 -0.91 12.53 16.27
C ARG A 7 -1.92 12.19 15.19
N GLN A 8 -1.76 11.02 14.57
CA GLN A 8 -2.74 10.45 13.65
C GLN A 8 -3.40 9.23 14.30
N ASN A 9 -4.70 9.12 14.14
CA ASN A 9 -5.45 7.96 14.62
C ASN A 9 -5.90 7.14 13.39
N LEU A 10 -5.28 5.99 13.17
CA LEU A 10 -5.63 5.06 12.11
C LEU A 10 -6.66 4.06 12.63
N SER A 11 -7.86 4.54 12.93
CA SER A 11 -8.96 3.72 13.48
C SER A 11 -9.77 3.01 12.41
N SER A 12 -9.68 3.46 11.16
CA SER A 12 -10.31 2.79 10.02
C SER A 12 -9.65 1.44 9.72
N PRO A 13 -10.41 0.42 9.34
CA PRO A 13 -9.83 -0.84 8.90
C PRO A 13 -8.97 -0.71 7.64
N VAL A 14 -9.20 0.31 6.83
CA VAL A 14 -8.39 0.63 5.65
C VAL A 14 -8.06 2.11 5.65
N THR A 15 -6.76 2.44 5.67
CA THR A 15 -6.27 3.82 5.57
C THR A 15 -5.43 3.97 4.30
N PHE A 16 -5.80 4.93 3.48
CA PHE A 16 -5.05 5.31 2.28
C PHE A 16 -4.25 6.57 2.53
N PHE A 17 -2.97 6.54 2.17
CA PHE A 17 -2.11 7.70 2.08
C PHE A 17 -1.98 8.14 0.63
N ILE A 18 -2.42 9.36 0.34
CA ILE A 18 -2.29 9.98 -0.97
C ILE A 18 -1.39 11.22 -0.91
N GLY A 19 -1.00 11.74 -2.06
CA GLY A 19 -0.17 12.94 -2.21
C GLY A 19 0.66 12.87 -3.47
N GLU A 20 1.31 13.96 -3.85
CA GLU A 20 2.16 14.05 -5.04
C GLU A 20 3.38 13.11 -4.99
N ASN A 21 3.99 12.88 -6.15
CA ASN A 21 5.25 12.18 -6.23
C ASN A 21 6.34 12.96 -5.50
N GLY A 22 7.16 12.26 -4.69
CA GLY A 22 8.23 12.90 -3.93
C GLY A 22 7.83 13.51 -2.58
N ILE A 23 6.54 13.57 -2.21
CA ILE A 23 6.09 14.08 -0.90
C ILE A 23 6.53 13.21 0.29
N GLY A 24 7.00 11.99 0.01
CA GLY A 24 7.49 11.07 1.03
C GLY A 24 6.52 9.96 1.46
N LYS A 25 5.49 9.64 0.65
CA LYS A 25 4.54 8.55 0.95
C LYS A 25 5.25 7.23 1.25
N SER A 26 6.10 6.77 0.32
CA SER A 26 6.86 5.51 0.48
C SER A 26 7.80 5.54 1.68
N THR A 27 8.46 6.68 1.93
CA THR A 27 9.30 6.86 3.12
C THR A 27 8.48 6.76 4.41
N PHE A 28 7.29 7.34 4.44
CA PHE A 28 6.42 7.32 5.60
C PHE A 28 5.85 5.92 5.87
N ILE A 29 5.38 5.23 4.83
CA ILE A 29 4.82 3.89 4.96
C ILE A 29 5.91 2.85 5.32
N GLU A 30 7.12 3.01 4.79
CA GLU A 30 8.31 2.24 5.17
C GLU A 30 8.63 2.42 6.65
N ALA A 31 8.63 3.67 7.14
CA ALA A 31 8.90 3.95 8.55
C ALA A 31 7.84 3.32 9.47
N ILE A 32 6.56 3.27 9.06
CA ILE A 32 5.50 2.54 9.76
C ILE A 32 5.81 1.04 9.76
N ALA A 33 6.17 0.47 8.61
CA ALA A 33 6.50 -0.95 8.49
C ALA A 33 7.65 -1.36 9.42
N ILE A 34 8.74 -0.59 9.44
CA ILE A 34 9.88 -0.81 10.34
C ILE A 34 9.44 -0.76 11.81
N LYS A 35 8.63 0.22 12.20
CA LYS A 35 8.10 0.32 13.58
C LYS A 35 7.17 -0.84 13.95
N CYS A 36 6.50 -1.43 12.98
CA CYS A 36 5.71 -2.64 13.16
C CYS A 36 6.56 -3.93 13.20
N GLY A 37 7.88 -3.82 13.05
CA GLY A 37 8.83 -4.93 13.07
C GLY A 37 8.93 -5.67 11.73
N LEU A 38 8.57 -5.03 10.61
CA LEU A 38 8.67 -5.58 9.26
C LEU A 38 9.97 -5.17 8.58
N ASN A 39 10.41 -5.98 7.61
CA ASN A 39 11.58 -5.65 6.79
C ASN A 39 11.24 -4.45 5.88
N PRO A 40 12.09 -3.42 5.80
CA PRO A 40 11.87 -2.24 4.96
C PRO A 40 11.82 -2.54 3.45
N GLU A 41 12.43 -3.64 3.00
CA GLU A 41 12.38 -4.07 1.60
C GLU A 41 11.12 -4.90 1.27
N GLY A 42 10.32 -5.26 2.28
CA GLY A 42 9.10 -6.05 2.15
C GLY A 42 9.18 -7.44 2.76
N GLY A 43 8.03 -8.09 2.89
CA GLY A 43 7.89 -9.42 3.46
C GLY A 43 7.36 -9.43 4.89
N THR A 44 7.60 -10.54 5.60
CA THR A 44 7.23 -10.74 7.00
C THR A 44 8.40 -10.41 7.94
N GLN A 45 8.16 -10.46 9.25
CA GLN A 45 9.20 -10.28 10.28
C GLN A 45 10.38 -11.25 10.17
N ASN A 46 10.20 -12.39 9.52
CA ASN A 46 11.22 -13.45 9.40
C ASN A 46 12.15 -13.26 8.17
N PHE A 47 11.88 -12.25 7.33
CA PHE A 47 12.72 -11.96 6.19
C PHE A 47 13.85 -11.00 6.61
N ASN A 48 15.03 -11.54 6.87
CA ASN A 48 16.24 -10.78 7.21
C ASN A 48 17.16 -10.67 5.98
N PHE A 49 16.71 -10.00 4.92
CA PHE A 49 17.59 -9.61 3.84
C PHE A 49 17.65 -8.09 3.74
N SER A 50 18.82 -7.55 3.46
CA SER A 50 19.04 -6.14 3.18
C SER A 50 19.90 -6.07 1.93
N THR A 51 19.34 -5.51 0.86
CA THR A 51 20.10 -5.28 -0.38
C THR A 51 20.72 -3.88 -0.41
N ARG A 52 20.24 -2.97 0.43
CA ARG A 52 20.78 -1.59 0.58
C ARG A 52 20.58 -1.03 1.99
N ASP A 53 21.62 -0.34 2.51
CA ASP A 53 21.59 0.42 3.77
C ASP A 53 20.94 1.83 3.64
N SER A 54 19.92 1.97 2.78
CA SER A 54 19.35 3.28 2.43
C SER A 54 18.00 3.56 3.09
N HIS A 55 17.81 3.15 4.35
CA HIS A 55 16.54 3.41 5.04
C HIS A 55 16.50 4.80 5.65
N SER A 56 15.38 5.50 5.49
CA SER A 56 15.15 6.76 6.16
C SER A 56 15.15 6.58 7.69
N ASN A 57 15.80 7.49 8.40
CA ASN A 57 15.77 7.53 9.88
C ASN A 57 14.41 7.94 10.46
N LEU A 58 13.39 8.18 9.62
CA LEU A 58 12.07 8.64 10.04
C LEU A 58 11.43 7.72 11.10
N TYR A 59 11.62 6.39 10.96
CA TYR A 59 11.09 5.44 11.93
C TYR A 59 11.52 5.70 13.38
N LYS A 60 12.67 6.34 13.62
CA LYS A 60 13.17 6.68 14.96
C LYS A 60 12.30 7.72 15.65
N TYR A 61 11.64 8.57 14.86
CA TYR A 61 10.79 9.67 15.33
C TYR A 61 9.30 9.30 15.40
N LEU A 62 8.92 8.10 14.91
CA LEU A 62 7.55 7.62 15.01
C LEU A 62 7.33 6.89 16.33
N ASN A 63 6.20 7.20 16.99
CA ASN A 63 5.66 6.41 18.10
C ASN A 63 4.35 5.78 17.65
N ILE A 64 4.30 4.45 17.58
CA ILE A 64 3.09 3.70 17.21
C ILE A 64 2.52 3.06 18.46
N ASN A 65 1.31 3.47 18.82
CA ASN A 65 0.54 2.81 19.86
C ASN A 65 -0.40 1.79 19.21
N HIS A 66 -0.19 0.52 19.47
CA HIS A 66 -1.08 -0.53 19.01
C HIS A 66 -2.30 -0.60 19.94
N PHE A 67 -3.51 -0.50 19.39
CA PHE A 67 -4.70 -0.90 20.11
C PHE A 67 -4.65 -2.41 20.40
N GLN A 68 -5.23 -2.84 21.49
CA GLN A 68 -5.12 -4.13 22.19
C GLN A 68 -5.28 -5.43 21.38
N ARG A 69 -5.48 -5.38 20.06
CA ARG A 69 -5.57 -6.57 19.21
C ARG A 69 -4.18 -7.01 18.77
N LYS A 70 -3.78 -8.20 19.18
CA LYS A 70 -2.57 -8.86 18.69
C LYS A 70 -2.83 -9.31 17.25
N CYS A 71 -2.14 -8.69 16.27
CA CYS A 71 -2.17 -9.17 14.90
C CYS A 71 -1.50 -10.54 14.82
N GLU A 72 -2.15 -11.51 14.18
CA GLU A 72 -1.61 -12.85 13.95
C GLU A 72 -0.56 -12.85 12.87
N THR A 73 -0.80 -12.04 11.83
CA THR A 73 0.10 -11.90 10.68
C THR A 73 0.38 -10.43 10.41
N LYS A 74 1.59 -10.13 9.94
CA LYS A 74 1.96 -8.81 9.46
C LYS A 74 2.74 -8.96 8.15
N PHE A 75 2.45 -8.11 7.18
CA PHE A 75 3.15 -8.13 5.90
C PHE A 75 3.32 -6.70 5.35
N PHE A 76 4.52 -6.42 4.85
CA PHE A 76 4.80 -5.22 4.07
C PHE A 76 5.06 -5.61 2.63
N LEU A 77 4.41 -4.97 1.67
CA LEU A 77 4.53 -5.26 0.25
C LEU A 77 4.70 -3.97 -0.53
N ARG A 78 5.83 -3.85 -1.22
CA ARG A 78 6.15 -2.77 -2.15
C ARG A 78 6.15 -3.32 -3.56
N ALA A 79 5.49 -2.64 -4.49
CA ALA A 79 5.49 -3.08 -5.87
C ALA A 79 6.90 -3.09 -6.48
N GLU A 80 7.73 -2.10 -6.16
CA GLU A 80 9.11 -1.99 -6.65
C GLU A 80 10.02 -3.14 -6.19
N SER A 81 9.87 -3.61 -4.95
CA SER A 81 10.72 -4.67 -4.37
C SER A 81 10.09 -6.06 -4.46
N PHE A 82 8.90 -6.17 -5.05
CA PHE A 82 8.16 -7.43 -5.13
C PHE A 82 8.98 -8.57 -5.73
N TYR A 83 9.74 -8.33 -6.80
CA TYR A 83 10.59 -9.34 -7.42
C TYR A 83 11.70 -9.86 -6.49
N ASN A 84 12.27 -8.99 -5.66
CA ASN A 84 13.28 -9.38 -4.70
C ASN A 84 12.65 -10.30 -3.64
N VAL A 85 11.47 -9.96 -3.15
CA VAL A 85 10.70 -10.79 -2.21
C VAL A 85 10.34 -12.13 -2.84
N ALA A 86 9.84 -12.14 -4.08
CA ALA A 86 9.48 -13.36 -4.80
C ALA A 86 10.69 -14.29 -5.03
N SER A 87 11.83 -13.72 -5.42
CA SER A 87 13.08 -14.47 -5.62
C SER A 87 13.62 -15.07 -4.33
N GLU A 88 13.52 -14.34 -3.22
CA GLU A 88 13.99 -14.82 -1.90
C GLU A 88 13.09 -15.94 -1.36
N VAL A 89 11.77 -15.80 -1.57
CA VAL A 89 10.80 -16.85 -1.26
C VAL A 89 11.13 -18.17 -1.97
N GLU A 90 11.44 -18.11 -3.27
CA GLU A 90 11.81 -19.30 -4.04
C GLU A 90 13.15 -19.92 -3.57
N LYS A 91 14.18 -19.10 -3.28
CA LYS A 91 15.46 -19.57 -2.76
C LYS A 91 15.33 -20.28 -1.42
N LEU A 92 14.47 -19.77 -0.54
CA LEU A 92 14.26 -20.35 0.79
C LEU A 92 13.37 -21.60 0.76
N GLY A 93 12.80 -21.97 -0.40
CA GLY A 93 11.92 -23.14 -0.55
C GLY A 93 10.71 -23.08 0.37
N VAL A 94 10.26 -21.87 0.74
CA VAL A 94 9.14 -21.70 1.69
C VAL A 94 7.87 -22.14 1.00
N SER A 95 7.29 -23.25 1.44
CA SER A 95 5.96 -23.70 1.00
C SER A 95 4.88 -22.67 1.38
N GLY A 96 3.86 -22.49 0.52
CA GLY A 96 2.74 -21.59 0.80
C GLY A 96 2.65 -20.36 -0.10
N TYR A 97 3.35 -20.36 -1.24
CA TYR A 97 3.24 -19.34 -2.28
C TYR A 97 2.55 -19.81 -3.56
N GLY A 98 1.91 -20.98 -3.52
CA GLY A 98 1.27 -21.65 -4.65
C GLY A 98 2.15 -22.76 -5.23
N ASN A 99 1.54 -23.66 -6.03
CA ASN A 99 2.22 -24.81 -6.63
C ASN A 99 3.05 -24.46 -7.88
N ASN A 100 2.98 -23.23 -8.38
CA ASN A 100 3.70 -22.75 -9.55
C ASN A 100 4.75 -21.73 -9.13
N SER A 101 5.91 -21.73 -9.81
CA SER A 101 6.92 -20.68 -9.64
C SER A 101 6.31 -19.30 -9.91
N LEU A 102 6.50 -18.35 -9.00
CA LEU A 102 6.04 -16.96 -9.16
C LEU A 102 6.64 -16.31 -10.44
N HIS A 103 7.79 -16.80 -10.90
CA HIS A 103 8.44 -16.34 -12.14
C HIS A 103 7.80 -16.90 -13.42
N SER A 104 6.95 -17.92 -13.33
CA SER A 104 6.22 -18.48 -14.48
C SER A 104 4.94 -17.72 -14.84
N CYS A 105 4.51 -16.81 -13.99
CA CYS A 105 3.29 -16.02 -14.12
C CYS A 105 3.60 -14.57 -14.56
N SER A 106 2.60 -13.86 -15.10
CA SER A 106 2.74 -12.41 -15.30
C SER A 106 2.94 -11.70 -13.95
N HIS A 107 3.63 -10.54 -13.96
CA HIS A 107 3.92 -9.76 -12.76
C HIS A 107 2.69 -9.55 -11.84
N GLY A 108 1.58 -9.12 -12.43
CA GLY A 108 0.35 -8.92 -11.66
C GLY A 108 -0.32 -10.20 -11.17
N GLU A 109 -0.11 -11.35 -11.85
CA GLU A 109 -0.58 -12.65 -11.36
C GLU A 109 0.22 -13.11 -10.16
N ALA A 110 1.54 -13.05 -10.26
CA ALA A 110 2.43 -13.40 -9.16
C ALA A 110 2.17 -12.53 -7.92
N PHE A 111 1.95 -11.21 -8.13
CA PHE A 111 1.59 -10.28 -7.06
C PHE A 111 0.29 -10.67 -6.36
N MET A 112 -0.77 -10.97 -7.13
CA MET A 112 -2.06 -11.40 -6.58
C MET A 112 -1.98 -12.77 -5.90
N GLN A 113 -1.23 -13.73 -6.47
CA GLN A 113 -1.00 -15.03 -5.85
C GLN A 113 -0.30 -14.91 -4.50
N LEU A 114 0.73 -14.05 -4.40
CA LEU A 114 1.42 -13.81 -3.14
C LEU A 114 0.42 -13.29 -2.08
N ILE A 115 -0.37 -12.28 -2.42
CA ILE A 115 -1.36 -11.70 -1.49
C ILE A 115 -2.38 -12.78 -1.07
N GLN A 116 -2.96 -13.51 -2.00
CA GLN A 116 -3.96 -14.54 -1.72
C GLN A 116 -3.43 -15.67 -0.82
N ASN A 117 -2.16 -16.02 -0.95
CA ASN A 117 -1.57 -17.10 -0.17
C ASN A 117 -1.03 -16.65 1.20
N ARG A 118 -0.72 -15.36 1.36
CA ARG A 118 -0.05 -14.84 2.56
C ARG A 118 -0.91 -13.98 3.46
N PHE A 119 -1.96 -13.37 2.91
CA PHE A 119 -2.83 -12.54 3.70
C PHE A 119 -3.96 -13.40 4.29
N THR A 120 -4.09 -13.32 5.59
CA THR A 120 -5.08 -14.07 6.37
C THR A 120 -5.91 -13.10 7.23
N GLY A 121 -6.94 -13.57 7.88
CA GLY A 121 -7.69 -12.78 8.86
C GLY A 121 -6.82 -12.32 10.05
N ASN A 122 -7.27 -11.34 10.79
CA ASN A 122 -6.58 -10.73 11.95
C ASN A 122 -5.15 -10.23 11.63
N GLY A 123 -4.90 -9.77 10.40
CA GLY A 123 -3.61 -9.32 9.93
C GLY A 123 -3.46 -7.80 9.88
N LEU A 124 -2.20 -7.32 9.85
CA LEU A 124 -1.80 -5.96 9.49
C LEU A 124 -1.04 -5.99 8.18
N TYR A 125 -1.60 -5.33 7.16
CA TYR A 125 -1.06 -5.31 5.80
C TYR A 125 -0.71 -3.89 5.38
N ILE A 126 0.54 -3.69 5.04
CA ILE A 126 1.08 -2.41 4.59
C ILE A 126 1.44 -2.56 3.12
N LEU A 127 0.84 -1.73 2.26
CA LEU A 127 1.04 -1.80 0.80
C LEU A 127 1.58 -0.47 0.29
N ASP A 128 2.65 -0.53 -0.50
CA ASP A 128 3.25 0.65 -1.14
C ASP A 128 3.10 0.54 -2.66
N GLU A 129 2.26 1.41 -3.23
CA GLU A 129 1.94 1.53 -4.65
C GLU A 129 1.57 0.19 -5.33
N PRO A 130 0.63 -0.60 -4.77
CA PRO A 130 0.29 -1.90 -5.33
C PRO A 130 -0.24 -1.81 -6.77
N GLU A 131 -0.79 -0.67 -7.19
CA GLU A 131 -1.23 -0.42 -8.56
C GLU A 131 -0.12 -0.51 -9.60
N ALA A 132 1.14 -0.26 -9.25
CA ALA A 132 2.27 -0.36 -10.18
C ALA A 132 2.47 -1.79 -10.70
N ALA A 133 2.03 -2.80 -9.94
CA ALA A 133 2.07 -4.20 -10.34
C ALA A 133 0.73 -4.72 -10.91
N LEU A 134 -0.37 -3.95 -10.84
CA LEU A 134 -1.73 -4.43 -11.06
C LEU A 134 -2.45 -3.70 -12.18
N SER A 135 -3.04 -4.45 -13.12
CA SER A 135 -4.02 -3.90 -14.06
C SER A 135 -5.27 -3.39 -13.33
N PRO A 136 -6.09 -2.51 -13.94
CA PRO A 136 -7.34 -2.02 -13.33
C PRO A 136 -8.25 -3.14 -12.83
N GLN A 137 -8.41 -4.24 -13.58
CA GLN A 137 -9.20 -5.39 -13.18
C GLN A 137 -8.63 -6.07 -11.92
N ARG A 138 -7.29 -6.19 -11.83
CA ARG A 138 -6.64 -6.79 -10.66
C ARG A 138 -6.69 -5.87 -9.43
N GLN A 139 -6.68 -4.56 -9.63
CA GLN A 139 -6.94 -3.61 -8.54
C GLN A 139 -8.35 -3.78 -7.96
N MET A 140 -9.36 -4.00 -8.80
CA MET A 140 -10.72 -4.34 -8.33
C MET A 140 -10.75 -5.68 -7.59
N SER A 141 -10.01 -6.69 -8.08
CA SER A 141 -9.87 -7.97 -7.37
C SER A 141 -9.19 -7.82 -6.02
N LEU A 142 -8.19 -6.94 -5.92
CA LEU A 142 -7.54 -6.59 -4.65
C LEU A 142 -8.53 -5.94 -3.68
N LEU A 143 -9.42 -5.04 -4.14
CA LEU A 143 -10.46 -4.45 -3.30
C LEU A 143 -11.41 -5.51 -2.73
N CYS A 144 -11.81 -6.51 -3.53
CA CYS A 144 -12.62 -7.62 -3.03
C CYS A 144 -11.90 -8.38 -1.90
N LEU A 145 -10.62 -8.70 -2.11
CA LEU A 145 -9.82 -9.39 -1.10
C LEU A 145 -9.63 -8.56 0.18
N ILE A 146 -9.35 -7.27 0.04
CA ILE A 146 -9.26 -6.34 1.18
C ILE A 146 -10.56 -6.38 1.97
N ASN A 147 -11.71 -6.26 1.31
CA ASN A 147 -13.02 -6.29 1.96
C ASN A 147 -13.28 -7.58 2.73
N ASP A 148 -12.89 -8.73 2.17
CA ASP A 148 -13.07 -10.02 2.83
C ASP A 148 -12.15 -10.19 4.04
N LEU A 149 -10.92 -9.72 3.96
CA LEU A 149 -9.96 -9.74 5.07
C LEU A 149 -10.32 -8.73 6.17
N VAL A 150 -10.86 -7.57 5.81
CA VAL A 150 -11.40 -6.59 6.77
C VAL A 150 -12.53 -7.19 7.59
N LYS A 151 -13.46 -7.92 6.96
CA LYS A 151 -14.52 -8.65 7.68
C LYS A 151 -13.97 -9.71 8.64
N GLN A 152 -12.77 -10.22 8.37
CA GLN A 152 -12.04 -11.15 9.22
C GLN A 152 -11.13 -10.45 10.25
N GLY A 153 -11.27 -9.14 10.42
CA GLY A 153 -10.57 -8.36 11.45
C GLY A 153 -9.19 -7.84 11.04
N SER A 154 -8.82 -7.89 9.77
CA SER A 154 -7.56 -7.33 9.29
C SER A 154 -7.61 -5.82 9.12
N GLN A 155 -6.42 -5.19 9.20
CA GLN A 155 -6.21 -3.77 8.94
C GLN A 155 -5.24 -3.57 7.78
N PHE A 156 -5.53 -2.57 6.95
CA PHE A 156 -4.72 -2.18 5.80
C PHE A 156 -4.24 -0.74 5.91
N ILE A 157 -2.98 -0.52 5.57
CA ILE A 157 -2.35 0.81 5.40
C ILE A 157 -1.77 0.83 4.00
N ILE A 158 -2.24 1.72 3.13
CA ILE A 158 -1.93 1.67 1.70
C ILE A 158 -1.50 3.07 1.21
N ALA A 159 -0.28 3.19 0.68
CA ALA A 159 0.11 4.35 -0.10
C ALA A 159 -0.22 4.08 -1.57
N THR A 160 -0.92 5.00 -2.25
CA THR A 160 -1.38 4.75 -3.62
C THR A 160 -1.73 6.04 -4.36
N HIS A 161 -1.63 6.00 -5.69
CA HIS A 161 -2.16 6.97 -6.63
C HIS A 161 -3.38 6.44 -7.41
N SER A 162 -3.86 5.23 -7.09
CA SER A 162 -4.94 4.60 -7.83
C SER A 162 -6.31 5.17 -7.45
N PRO A 163 -7.06 5.74 -8.41
CA PRO A 163 -8.45 6.15 -8.16
C PRO A 163 -9.37 4.94 -7.85
N ILE A 164 -8.98 3.74 -8.30
CA ILE A 164 -9.72 2.51 -8.02
C ILE A 164 -9.54 2.12 -6.55
N LEU A 165 -8.30 2.08 -6.06
CA LEU A 165 -8.03 1.64 -4.69
C LEU A 165 -8.62 2.59 -3.65
N ILE A 166 -8.42 3.91 -3.81
CA ILE A 166 -8.95 4.91 -2.86
C ILE A 166 -10.48 5.02 -2.88
N SER A 167 -11.17 4.38 -3.86
CA SER A 167 -12.62 4.33 -3.90
C SER A 167 -13.24 3.34 -2.89
N TYR A 168 -12.41 2.61 -2.12
CA TYR A 168 -12.91 1.67 -1.13
C TYR A 168 -13.85 2.35 -0.13
N ARG A 169 -15.09 1.85 -0.04
CA ARG A 169 -16.22 2.55 0.59
C ARG A 169 -16.00 2.89 2.07
N ASP A 170 -15.41 1.96 2.83
CA ASP A 170 -15.22 2.08 4.27
C ASP A 170 -13.76 2.46 4.63
N GLY A 171 -13.04 3.02 3.66
CA GLY A 171 -11.67 3.47 3.81
C GLY A 171 -11.59 4.93 4.25
N GLU A 172 -10.50 5.26 4.94
CA GLU A 172 -10.11 6.62 5.27
C GLU A 172 -8.99 7.08 4.34
N ILE A 173 -9.10 8.28 3.78
CA ILE A 173 -8.07 8.86 2.91
C ILE A 173 -7.41 10.02 3.65
N LEU A 174 -6.07 9.96 3.76
CA LEU A 174 -5.23 11.00 4.37
C LEU A 174 -4.32 11.60 3.31
N ASP A 175 -4.44 12.91 3.08
CA ASP A 175 -3.62 13.63 2.12
C ASP A 175 -2.35 14.17 2.79
N LEU A 176 -1.19 13.71 2.31
CA LEU A 176 0.11 14.15 2.78
C LEU A 176 0.43 15.58 2.36
N ASN A 177 -0.09 16.04 1.21
CA ASN A 177 0.10 17.42 0.75
C ASN A 177 -0.53 18.43 1.72
N ASP A 178 -1.63 18.04 2.37
CA ASP A 178 -2.34 18.87 3.37
C ASP A 178 -2.18 18.32 4.80
N ASN A 179 -0.96 17.97 5.18
CA ASN A 179 -0.60 17.57 6.55
C ASN A 179 -1.43 16.41 7.13
N PHE A 180 -1.68 15.37 6.34
CA PHE A 180 -2.50 14.20 6.70
C PHE A 180 -3.96 14.54 6.98
N LYS A 181 -4.48 15.56 6.34
CA LYS A 181 -5.90 15.89 6.42
C LYS A 181 -6.75 14.80 5.80
N ARG A 182 -7.86 14.48 6.47
CA ARG A 182 -8.88 13.58 5.92
C ARG A 182 -9.58 14.27 4.76
N ILE A 183 -9.75 13.53 3.68
CA ILE A 183 -10.42 14.02 2.47
C ILE A 183 -11.38 12.96 1.95
N ASP A 184 -12.52 13.40 1.44
CA ASP A 184 -13.47 12.50 0.79
C ASP A 184 -12.98 12.10 -0.60
N TYR A 185 -13.28 10.86 -1.02
CA TYR A 185 -12.86 10.30 -2.31
C TYR A 185 -13.08 11.25 -3.49
N LYS A 186 -14.29 11.84 -3.59
CA LYS A 186 -14.65 12.72 -4.69
C LYS A 186 -13.96 14.08 -4.66
N ASP A 187 -13.40 14.45 -3.51
CA ASP A 187 -12.67 15.68 -3.33
C ASP A 187 -11.17 15.53 -3.60
N THR A 188 -10.68 14.31 -3.71
CA THR A 188 -9.27 14.06 -4.04
C THR A 188 -8.93 14.60 -5.43
N GLU A 189 -7.72 15.13 -5.59
CA GLU A 189 -7.20 15.55 -6.89
C GLU A 189 -7.13 14.38 -7.87
N ILE A 190 -6.78 13.20 -7.39
CA ILE A 190 -6.75 11.96 -8.16
C ILE A 190 -8.11 11.72 -8.83
N TYR A 191 -9.21 11.69 -8.05
CA TYR A 191 -10.54 11.46 -8.60
C TYR A 191 -10.94 12.55 -9.60
N ARG A 192 -10.75 13.82 -9.25
CA ARG A 192 -11.14 14.95 -10.10
C ARG A 192 -10.41 14.94 -11.44
N THR A 193 -9.10 14.71 -11.42
CA THR A 193 -8.28 14.67 -12.64
C THR A 193 -8.68 13.51 -13.53
N TYR A 194 -8.79 12.29 -13.00
CA TYR A 194 -9.20 11.12 -13.80
C TYR A 194 -10.60 11.30 -14.37
N LYS A 195 -11.56 11.74 -13.55
CA LYS A 195 -12.94 11.96 -13.99
C LYS A 195 -13.01 13.02 -15.08
N MET A 196 -12.36 14.15 -14.90
CA MET A 196 -12.35 15.24 -15.89
C MET A 196 -11.78 14.75 -17.22
N TYR A 197 -10.69 14.00 -17.21
CA TYR A 197 -10.07 13.49 -18.42
C TYR A 197 -10.93 12.43 -19.11
N ILE A 198 -11.45 11.45 -18.36
CA ILE A 198 -12.25 10.35 -18.93
C ILE A 198 -13.56 10.87 -19.51
N ASP A 199 -14.27 11.75 -18.80
CA ASP A 199 -15.55 12.29 -19.23
C ASP A 199 -15.42 13.24 -20.43
N ASN A 200 -14.23 13.84 -20.65
CA ASN A 200 -14.03 14.90 -21.66
C ASN A 200 -12.71 14.72 -22.43
N SER A 201 -12.32 13.48 -22.74
CA SER A 201 -11.00 13.16 -23.29
C SER A 201 -10.66 13.93 -24.57
N GLU A 202 -11.60 14.06 -25.51
CA GLU A 202 -11.40 14.80 -26.76
C GLU A 202 -11.11 16.29 -26.51
N MET A 203 -11.95 16.93 -25.68
CA MET A 203 -11.77 18.33 -25.32
C MET A 203 -10.45 18.57 -24.57
N MET A 204 -10.09 17.66 -23.67
CA MET A 204 -8.83 17.75 -22.92
C MET A 204 -7.62 17.60 -23.83
N GLN A 205 -7.65 16.65 -24.78
CA GLN A 205 -6.58 16.48 -25.77
C GLN A 205 -6.44 17.72 -26.65
N HIS A 206 -7.53 18.31 -27.10
CA HIS A 206 -7.51 19.58 -27.85
C HIS A 206 -6.77 20.67 -27.06
N ARG A 207 -7.11 20.86 -25.79
CA ARG A 207 -6.45 21.86 -24.92
C ARG A 207 -4.98 21.55 -24.62
N LEU A 208 -4.60 20.28 -24.57
CA LEU A 208 -3.23 19.87 -24.28
C LEU A 208 -2.32 19.95 -25.50
N PHE A 209 -2.87 19.76 -26.71
CA PHE A 209 -2.08 19.68 -27.95
C PHE A 209 -2.09 21.00 -28.74
N ASP A 210 -3.07 21.88 -28.52
CA ASP A 210 -3.17 23.19 -29.15
C ASP A 210 -2.38 24.30 -28.38
N LEU A 211 -1.52 23.88 -27.42
CA LEU A 211 -0.53 24.75 -26.76
C LEU A 211 0.75 24.84 -27.66
#